data_ff5169d2e999a6d230c7644df020f3e4
#
_entry.id   ff5169d2e999a6d230c7644df020f3e4
#
_cell.length_a   1.000
_cell.length_b   1.000
_cell.length_c   1.000
_cell.angle_alpha   90.00
_cell.angle_beta   90.00
_cell.angle_gamma   90.00
#
_symmetry.space_group_name_H-M   'P 1'
#
loop_
_entity.id
_entity.type
_entity.pdbx_description
1 polymer ?
#
loop_
_entity_poly.entity_id
_entity_poly.type
_entity_poly.pdbx_seq_one_letter_code
_entity_poly.pdbx_strand_id
1 'polypeptide(L)'
;MERSGYTILNGYWEYGIISASEYVRLKGKTDIKAGKILVPFSPECDASGVGRILDFNEVLIYRTSFKYSGRERILLHFEAVDEKCEVFVNGVSQGVHEGGYLPFSFDVTDACKEGENALEVHVVDFTDKSPAPKGKQTLSRGGIWYTPQSGIWGTVWTEEVPDEYIKNVLCLADPDRAEVNVRISGAGDLGAVNIRIYDEGRQIAELDGGAGDNVIKLPGVKFWSPDSPFLYKVRIKSGKDSVSSYFAMRKVELCTDARGFKRVKLNGEYIFQSGVLDQGYYPEGMLTPPSDRAMINDIQKMKDCGFNMIRKHIKIEPARWYYHCDRLGMLVWQDMVSGGGKYNFAVIGALPFLGIMLDDTKRYKAFAREDAKERENYKKFVGETVEYLRAFPSIILWCIFNEGWGQFDSVAMTDYVRSLDPTRLIDSVSGWHDQGKQYYDFKSYHIYFRAFRMPKEEKRCVILSEFGGYSMPVEGHMQMPHKIFGYKIFRDEGTLRENIDKLYTREVIPAVQQGLCAAVYTQLSDVEEEINGILTYDRKVNKAGRELLNNINDRLYFEHEAYTKNYDRRVEEYIAAGEAGGDPFEE
;
A
#
# COMPACT_ATOMS: atom_id res chain seq x y z
N MET A 1 4.89 10.33 -12.11
CA MET A 1 5.26 11.42 -13.05
C MET A 1 6.41 12.21 -12.43
N GLU A 2 7.40 12.58 -13.21
CA GLU A 2 8.58 13.34 -12.78
C GLU A 2 8.79 14.51 -13.75
N ARG A 3 9.09 15.72 -13.21
CA ARG A 3 9.47 16.92 -13.94
C ARG A 3 10.82 17.41 -13.42
N SER A 4 11.65 17.98 -14.27
CA SER A 4 12.87 18.66 -13.84
C SER A 4 12.52 20.01 -13.20
N GLY A 5 13.28 20.48 -12.22
CA GLY A 5 13.09 21.81 -11.64
C GLY A 5 12.22 21.85 -10.38
N TYR A 6 12.12 20.74 -9.63
CA TYR A 6 11.53 20.72 -8.30
C TYR A 6 12.57 21.05 -7.20
N THR A 7 12.09 21.56 -6.08
CA THR A 7 12.91 21.82 -4.89
C THR A 7 12.30 21.12 -3.68
N ILE A 8 13.05 20.20 -3.08
CA ILE A 8 12.63 19.52 -1.84
C ILE A 8 12.80 20.47 -0.67
N LEU A 9 11.76 20.59 0.14
CA LEU A 9 11.73 21.44 1.34
C LEU A 9 11.96 20.63 2.64
N ASN A 10 12.23 19.32 2.55
CA ASN A 10 12.57 18.52 3.71
C ASN A 10 13.81 19.09 4.42
N GLY A 11 13.83 18.96 5.75
CA GLY A 11 14.92 19.49 6.57
C GLY A 11 14.41 20.05 7.87
N TYR A 12 15.22 20.83 8.57
CA TYR A 12 14.83 21.43 9.84
C TYR A 12 13.91 22.64 9.61
N TRP A 13 12.67 22.50 10.13
CA TRP A 13 11.71 23.59 10.21
C TRP A 13 11.57 24.06 11.65
N GLU A 14 11.07 25.27 11.84
CA GLU A 14 10.61 25.73 13.15
C GLU A 14 9.23 25.13 13.43
N TYR A 15 8.96 24.81 14.69
CA TYR A 15 7.65 24.33 15.11
C TYR A 15 7.25 24.89 16.47
N GLY A 16 5.94 24.91 16.71
CA GLY A 16 5.35 25.18 18.02
C GLY A 16 4.07 24.38 18.20
N ILE A 17 3.76 24.03 19.43
CA ILE A 17 2.52 23.36 19.79
C ILE A 17 1.78 24.22 20.80
N ILE A 18 0.52 24.53 20.53
CA ILE A 18 -0.35 25.31 21.41
C ILE A 18 -1.70 24.61 21.57
N SER A 19 -2.43 24.92 22.63
CA SER A 19 -3.78 24.41 22.79
C SER A 19 -4.73 24.99 21.72
N ALA A 20 -5.74 24.20 21.30
CA ALA A 20 -6.76 24.66 20.36
C ALA A 20 -7.49 25.93 20.87
N SER A 21 -7.71 26.07 22.18
CA SER A 21 -8.32 27.25 22.79
C SER A 21 -7.43 28.49 22.66
N GLU A 22 -6.13 28.33 22.82
CA GLU A 22 -5.17 29.42 22.61
C GLU A 22 -5.06 29.82 21.14
N TYR A 23 -5.03 28.86 20.23
CA TYR A 23 -5.04 29.08 18.79
C TYR A 23 -6.23 29.93 18.35
N VAL A 24 -7.44 29.60 18.85
CA VAL A 24 -8.67 30.39 18.59
C VAL A 24 -8.54 31.80 19.16
N ARG A 25 -8.04 31.94 20.39
CA ARG A 25 -7.84 33.23 21.06
C ARG A 25 -6.88 34.13 20.28
N LEU A 26 -5.81 33.58 19.75
CA LEU A 26 -4.80 34.29 18.96
C LEU A 26 -5.24 34.55 17.51
N LYS A 27 -6.43 34.06 17.11
CA LYS A 27 -6.95 34.16 15.72
C LYS A 27 -5.96 33.69 14.67
N GLY A 28 -5.23 32.62 14.96
CA GLY A 28 -4.19 32.08 14.10
C GLY A 28 -2.89 32.91 14.04
N LYS A 29 -2.80 34.04 14.76
CA LYS A 29 -1.54 34.80 14.91
C LYS A 29 -0.67 34.07 15.91
N THR A 30 0.38 33.48 15.41
CA THR A 30 1.21 32.55 16.16
C THR A 30 2.59 33.15 16.42
N ASP A 31 2.70 33.97 17.48
CA ASP A 31 4.02 34.33 18.03
C ASP A 31 4.38 33.25 19.05
N ILE A 32 4.83 32.09 18.54
CA ILE A 32 5.07 30.88 19.35
C ILE A 32 6.56 30.76 19.61
N LYS A 33 6.89 30.32 20.82
CA LYS A 33 8.25 29.92 21.17
C LYS A 33 8.63 28.70 20.33
N ALA A 34 9.48 28.92 19.31
CA ALA A 34 9.81 27.90 18.31
C ALA A 34 10.85 26.91 18.82
N GLY A 35 10.58 25.62 18.61
CA GLY A 35 11.56 24.55 18.56
C GLY A 35 12.00 24.26 17.12
N LYS A 36 12.81 23.22 16.93
CA LYS A 36 13.16 22.70 15.60
C LYS A 36 12.66 21.27 15.45
N ILE A 37 12.08 20.96 14.30
CA ILE A 37 11.61 19.65 13.90
C ILE A 37 12.22 19.28 12.55
N LEU A 38 12.64 18.03 12.40
CA LEU A 38 13.14 17.51 11.12
C LEU A 38 11.96 16.98 10.28
N VAL A 39 11.53 17.73 9.26
CA VAL A 39 10.52 17.32 8.27
C VAL A 39 11.17 16.35 7.26
N PRO A 40 10.52 15.22 6.89
CA PRO A 40 9.11 14.90 7.10
C PRO A 40 8.83 13.93 8.28
N PHE A 41 9.53 14.04 9.37
CA PHE A 41 9.32 13.16 10.51
C PHE A 41 8.30 13.76 11.48
N SER A 42 7.33 12.93 11.89
CA SER A 42 6.29 13.35 12.82
C SER A 42 6.85 13.65 14.22
N PRO A 43 6.21 14.51 15.02
CA PRO A 43 6.71 14.89 16.33
C PRO A 43 6.84 13.70 17.31
N GLU A 44 6.13 12.59 17.07
CA GLU A 44 6.14 11.41 17.93
C GLU A 44 7.39 10.54 17.76
N CYS A 45 8.04 10.59 16.58
CA CYS A 45 9.18 9.73 16.30
C CYS A 45 10.52 10.37 16.69
N ASP A 46 11.51 9.54 16.98
CA ASP A 46 12.85 9.97 17.42
C ASP A 46 13.56 10.82 16.37
N ALA A 47 13.41 10.49 15.09
CA ALA A 47 14.06 11.21 13.98
C ALA A 47 13.63 12.67 13.87
N SER A 48 12.45 13.03 14.34
CA SER A 48 11.97 14.42 14.33
C SER A 48 12.77 15.34 15.24
N GLY A 49 13.37 14.79 16.31
CA GLY A 49 14.03 15.51 17.40
C GLY A 49 13.05 16.12 18.42
N VAL A 50 11.75 15.79 18.36
CA VAL A 50 10.71 16.27 19.28
C VAL A 50 10.34 15.23 20.32
N GLY A 51 10.04 13.98 19.91
CA GLY A 51 9.74 12.87 20.80
C GLY A 51 8.47 13.04 21.63
N ARG A 52 7.41 13.66 21.05
CA ARG A 52 6.18 14.00 21.79
C ARG A 52 4.93 13.63 21.00
N ILE A 53 3.99 12.91 21.65
CA ILE A 53 2.66 12.66 21.09
C ILE A 53 1.84 13.95 21.10
N LEU A 54 1.22 14.29 19.97
CA LEU A 54 0.28 15.39 19.85
C LEU A 54 -1.07 15.01 20.46
N ASP A 55 -1.64 15.89 21.28
CA ASP A 55 -2.99 15.72 21.82
C ASP A 55 -4.05 16.27 20.84
N PHE A 56 -5.20 15.62 20.76
CA PHE A 56 -6.32 16.04 19.89
C PHE A 56 -6.86 17.46 20.16
N ASN A 57 -6.50 18.08 21.30
CA ASN A 57 -6.80 19.47 21.67
C ASN A 57 -5.66 20.44 21.37
N GLU A 58 -4.65 20.02 20.64
CA GLU A 58 -3.48 20.82 20.30
C GLU A 58 -3.43 21.13 18.81
N VAL A 59 -2.74 22.22 18.48
CA VAL A 59 -2.42 22.61 17.11
C VAL A 59 -0.91 22.63 16.98
N LEU A 60 -0.39 21.85 16.05
CA LEU A 60 1.01 21.81 15.67
C LEU A 60 1.21 22.78 14.51
N ILE A 61 2.13 23.73 14.68
CA ILE A 61 2.41 24.77 13.70
C ILE A 61 3.84 24.62 13.23
N TYR A 62 4.01 24.47 11.92
CA TYR A 62 5.29 24.40 11.25
C TYR A 62 5.60 25.71 10.53
N ARG A 63 6.89 26.09 10.47
CA ARG A 63 7.38 27.25 9.73
C ARG A 63 8.67 26.96 9.00
N THR A 64 8.74 27.40 7.76
CA THR A 64 9.96 27.42 6.96
C THR A 64 9.88 28.54 5.90
N SER A 65 10.85 28.57 5.00
CA SER A 65 10.80 29.43 3.82
C SER A 65 11.29 28.69 2.58
N PHE A 66 10.90 29.18 1.42
CA PHE A 66 11.36 28.69 0.12
C PHE A 66 11.58 29.83 -0.86
N LYS A 67 12.39 29.59 -1.88
CA LYS A 67 12.70 30.59 -2.92
C LYS A 67 11.81 30.37 -4.14
N TYR A 68 11.41 31.47 -4.75
CA TYR A 68 10.65 31.47 -6.00
C TYR A 68 11.30 32.39 -7.01
N SER A 69 11.37 31.97 -8.28
CA SER A 69 12.05 32.71 -9.33
C SER A 69 11.25 33.93 -9.84
N GLY A 70 9.95 33.98 -9.58
CA GLY A 70 9.05 35.01 -10.09
C GLY A 70 8.72 34.90 -11.59
N ARG A 71 9.09 33.82 -12.25
CA ARG A 71 9.00 33.67 -13.72
C ARG A 71 7.86 32.83 -14.22
N GLU A 72 7.49 31.79 -13.50
CA GLU A 72 6.51 30.78 -13.86
C GLU A 72 5.55 30.53 -12.70
N ARG A 73 4.52 29.70 -12.87
CA ARG A 73 3.67 29.30 -11.74
C ARG A 73 4.47 28.45 -10.76
N ILE A 74 4.13 28.50 -9.48
CA ILE A 74 4.76 27.66 -8.47
C ILE A 74 3.71 26.84 -7.73
N LEU A 75 3.91 25.53 -7.75
CA LEU A 75 3.09 24.55 -7.05
C LEU A 75 3.79 24.11 -5.76
N LEU A 76 3.05 24.03 -4.67
CA LEU A 76 3.50 23.50 -3.40
C LEU A 76 2.81 22.16 -3.16
N HIS A 77 3.60 21.11 -2.94
CA HIS A 77 3.15 19.74 -2.80
C HIS A 77 3.46 19.20 -1.43
N PHE A 78 2.52 18.39 -0.91
CA PHE A 78 2.67 17.59 0.31
C PHE A 78 2.36 16.13 -0.02
N GLU A 79 3.26 15.22 0.32
CA GLU A 79 3.04 13.79 0.13
C GLU A 79 2.04 13.22 1.15
N ALA A 80 2.13 13.66 2.42
CA ALA A 80 1.18 13.30 3.47
C ALA A 80 1.26 14.25 4.66
N VAL A 81 0.10 14.62 5.22
CA VAL A 81 -0.04 15.39 6.48
C VAL A 81 -1.23 14.83 7.25
N ASP A 82 -1.02 14.28 8.43
CA ASP A 82 -2.05 13.68 9.29
C ASP A 82 -2.51 14.66 10.38
N GLU A 83 -3.79 14.92 10.60
CA GLU A 83 -4.98 14.46 9.87
C GLU A 83 -5.58 15.60 9.04
N LYS A 84 -5.58 16.83 9.55
CA LYS A 84 -6.13 18.03 8.91
C LYS A 84 -5.17 19.20 9.03
N CYS A 85 -4.91 19.87 7.91
CA CYS A 85 -4.02 21.03 7.92
C CYS A 85 -4.58 22.21 7.13
N GLU A 86 -4.16 23.41 7.53
CA GLU A 86 -4.29 24.65 6.75
C GLU A 86 -2.89 25.18 6.41
N VAL A 87 -2.70 25.53 5.13
CA VAL A 87 -1.41 25.97 4.60
C VAL A 87 -1.43 27.46 4.31
N PHE A 88 -0.39 28.17 4.72
CA PHE A 88 -0.25 29.61 4.51
C PHE A 88 1.07 29.93 3.80
N VAL A 89 1.00 30.81 2.81
CA VAL A 89 2.19 31.38 2.16
C VAL A 89 2.15 32.89 2.35
N ASN A 90 3.22 33.46 2.92
CA ASN A 90 3.32 34.90 3.27
C ASN A 90 2.12 35.40 4.10
N GLY A 91 1.55 34.52 4.95
CA GLY A 91 0.39 34.82 5.80
C GLY A 91 -0.97 34.74 5.08
N VAL A 92 -1.01 34.34 3.81
CA VAL A 92 -2.24 34.13 3.02
C VAL A 92 -2.58 32.65 3.01
N SER A 93 -3.80 32.28 3.48
CA SER A 93 -4.28 30.89 3.43
C SER A 93 -4.39 30.41 1.99
N GLN A 94 -3.83 29.25 1.71
CA GLN A 94 -3.90 28.57 0.42
C GLN A 94 -5.03 27.54 0.39
N GLY A 95 -5.54 27.17 1.55
CA GLY A 95 -6.63 26.21 1.71
C GLY A 95 -6.40 25.20 2.82
N VAL A 96 -7.37 24.32 2.96
CA VAL A 96 -7.41 23.24 3.96
C VAL A 96 -7.36 21.89 3.25
N HIS A 97 -6.60 20.96 3.82
CA HIS A 97 -6.61 19.55 3.45
C HIS A 97 -7.07 18.71 4.63
N GLU A 98 -7.84 17.65 4.35
CA GLU A 98 -8.31 16.64 5.32
C GLU A 98 -7.98 15.24 4.81
N GLY A 99 -7.41 14.40 5.68
CA GLY A 99 -6.98 13.03 5.41
C GLY A 99 -5.47 12.85 5.45
N GLY A 100 -5.01 11.87 6.24
CA GLY A 100 -3.60 11.70 6.60
C GLY A 100 -2.72 10.97 5.58
N TYR A 101 -3.26 10.41 4.48
CA TYR A 101 -2.54 9.39 3.70
C TYR A 101 -2.37 9.70 2.21
N LEU A 102 -3.10 10.66 1.67
CA LEU A 102 -3.05 10.97 0.24
C LEU A 102 -2.30 12.29 -0.02
N PRO A 103 -1.56 12.40 -1.13
CA PRO A 103 -0.88 13.62 -1.50
C PRO A 103 -1.86 14.70 -1.95
N PHE A 104 -1.46 15.95 -1.71
CA PHE A 104 -2.20 17.13 -2.16
C PHE A 104 -1.26 18.26 -2.58
N SER A 105 -1.81 19.25 -3.29
CA SER A 105 -1.04 20.36 -3.82
C SER A 105 -1.85 21.64 -3.85
N PHE A 106 -1.14 22.77 -3.72
CA PHE A 106 -1.70 24.10 -3.92
C PHE A 106 -0.90 24.85 -4.99
N ASP A 107 -1.59 25.56 -5.86
CA ASP A 107 -0.98 26.60 -6.67
C ASP A 107 -0.85 27.85 -5.81
N VAL A 108 0.38 28.21 -5.46
CA VAL A 108 0.67 29.30 -4.53
C VAL A 108 1.21 30.54 -5.21
N THR A 109 1.14 30.58 -6.54
CA THR A 109 1.71 31.64 -7.38
C THR A 109 1.29 33.04 -6.93
N ASP A 110 -0.02 33.24 -6.71
CA ASP A 110 -0.57 34.57 -6.38
C ASP A 110 -0.19 35.05 -4.97
N ALA A 111 0.20 34.12 -4.08
CA ALA A 111 0.65 34.44 -2.73
C ALA A 111 2.17 34.64 -2.63
N CYS A 112 2.92 34.25 -3.68
CA CYS A 112 4.36 34.31 -3.72
C CYS A 112 4.87 35.67 -4.29
N LYS A 113 6.10 36.02 -3.91
CA LYS A 113 6.90 37.09 -4.49
C LYS A 113 8.24 36.53 -4.94
N GLU A 114 8.88 37.19 -5.88
CA GLU A 114 10.26 36.85 -6.25
C GLU A 114 11.19 36.89 -5.01
N GLY A 115 12.02 35.86 -4.88
CA GLY A 115 12.92 35.69 -3.74
C GLY A 115 12.32 34.78 -2.66
N GLU A 116 12.49 35.17 -1.41
CA GLU A 116 12.13 34.34 -0.25
C GLU A 116 10.66 34.48 0.15
N ASN A 117 9.99 33.38 0.39
CA ASN A 117 8.59 33.27 0.77
C ASN A 117 8.44 32.44 2.04
N ALA A 118 7.69 32.97 3.02
CA ALA A 118 7.39 32.25 4.25
C ALA A 118 6.30 31.20 4.02
N LEU A 119 6.50 30.01 4.57
CA LEU A 119 5.54 28.91 4.57
C LEU A 119 5.18 28.55 6.01
N GLU A 120 3.88 28.52 6.32
CA GLU A 120 3.37 27.99 7.59
C GLU A 120 2.36 26.89 7.30
N VAL A 121 2.36 25.83 8.14
CA VAL A 121 1.40 24.73 8.08
C VAL A 121 0.86 24.50 9.49
N HIS A 122 -0.45 24.64 9.66
CA HIS A 122 -1.14 24.46 10.93
C HIS A 122 -1.89 23.13 10.88
N VAL A 123 -1.60 22.23 11.82
CA VAL A 123 -2.12 20.86 11.81
C VAL A 123 -2.84 20.54 13.09
N VAL A 124 -3.98 19.86 12.98
CA VAL A 124 -4.69 19.19 14.06
C VAL A 124 -4.85 17.71 13.72
N ASP A 125 -4.72 16.86 14.71
CA ASP A 125 -4.90 15.42 14.57
C ASP A 125 -5.82 14.90 15.69
N PHE A 126 -6.88 14.23 15.29
CA PHE A 126 -7.85 13.64 16.23
C PHE A 126 -7.57 12.15 16.46
N THR A 127 -6.70 11.53 15.68
CA THR A 127 -6.30 10.12 15.76
C THR A 127 -7.52 9.19 15.86
N ASP A 128 -7.68 8.49 17.01
CA ASP A 128 -8.80 7.55 17.25
C ASP A 128 -10.08 8.21 17.77
N LYS A 129 -10.12 9.54 17.87
CA LYS A 129 -11.34 10.33 18.14
C LYS A 129 -12.10 10.69 16.87
N SER A 130 -11.44 10.56 15.72
CA SER A 130 -12.01 10.75 14.39
C SER A 130 -12.40 9.40 13.76
N PRO A 131 -13.46 9.33 12.94
CA PRO A 131 -13.78 8.17 12.12
C PRO A 131 -12.97 8.11 10.81
N ALA A 132 -12.10 9.06 10.56
CA ALA A 132 -11.23 9.10 9.37
C ALA A 132 -10.34 7.86 9.24
N PRO A 133 -9.79 7.59 8.05
CA PRO A 133 -8.77 6.56 7.87
C PRO A 133 -7.53 6.83 8.75
N LYS A 134 -7.22 5.88 9.65
CA LYS A 134 -6.14 6.02 10.64
C LYS A 134 -5.26 4.78 10.75
N GLY A 135 -5.64 3.67 10.12
CA GLY A 135 -4.92 2.41 10.23
C GLY A 135 -4.93 1.85 11.66
N LYS A 136 -3.76 1.44 12.13
CA LYS A 136 -3.56 0.92 13.49
C LYS A 136 -3.20 1.98 14.54
N GLN A 137 -3.26 3.25 14.19
CA GLN A 137 -2.92 4.35 15.08
C GLN A 137 -3.94 4.52 16.21
N THR A 138 -3.46 4.73 17.44
CA THR A 138 -4.30 4.95 18.63
C THR A 138 -3.57 5.74 19.71
N LEU A 139 -4.28 6.56 20.45
CA LEU A 139 -3.75 7.24 21.65
C LEU A 139 -3.53 6.27 22.83
N SER A 140 -4.14 5.07 22.78
CA SER A 140 -4.02 4.02 23.81
C SER A 140 -3.37 2.78 23.20
N ARG A 141 -2.10 2.90 22.78
CA ARG A 141 -1.33 1.83 22.12
C ARG A 141 -1.18 0.56 22.96
N GLY A 142 -0.97 -0.56 22.27
CA GLY A 142 -0.64 -1.85 22.84
C GLY A 142 -1.09 -3.04 22.00
N GLY A 143 -0.33 -4.11 22.04
CA GLY A 143 -0.57 -5.28 21.21
C GLY A 143 -0.40 -4.97 19.73
N ILE A 144 -1.50 -5.09 18.96
CA ILE A 144 -1.52 -4.81 17.51
C ILE A 144 -1.85 -3.34 17.16
N TRP A 145 -1.96 -2.46 18.16
CA TRP A 145 -2.27 -1.03 17.99
C TRP A 145 -1.05 -0.20 18.39
N TYR A 146 -0.67 0.75 17.54
CA TYR A 146 0.61 1.43 17.60
C TYR A 146 0.50 2.90 17.95
N THR A 147 1.62 3.49 18.32
CA THR A 147 1.77 4.93 18.58
C THR A 147 1.24 5.72 17.39
N PRO A 148 0.39 6.76 17.64
CA PRO A 148 -0.12 7.61 16.57
C PRO A 148 0.98 8.47 15.97
N GLN A 149 0.75 8.99 14.80
CA GLN A 149 1.66 9.85 14.05
C GLN A 149 0.89 11.04 13.51
N SER A 150 1.36 12.25 13.79
CA SER A 150 0.67 13.50 13.47
C SER A 150 1.51 14.40 12.58
N GLY A 151 0.86 15.34 11.90
CA GLY A 151 1.54 16.38 11.16
C GLY A 151 2.15 15.92 9.84
N ILE A 152 3.20 16.61 9.39
CA ILE A 152 3.88 16.31 8.13
C ILE A 152 4.72 15.05 8.30
N TRP A 153 4.35 13.96 7.61
CA TRP A 153 5.10 12.70 7.63
C TRP A 153 5.52 12.21 6.23
N GLY A 154 5.18 12.97 5.18
CA GLY A 154 5.62 12.78 3.80
C GLY A 154 6.41 13.98 3.29
N THR A 155 7.14 13.79 2.20
CA THR A 155 7.97 14.81 1.57
C THR A 155 7.16 16.07 1.23
N VAL A 156 7.77 17.25 1.43
CA VAL A 156 7.25 18.54 0.98
C VAL A 156 8.19 19.09 -0.09
N TRP A 157 7.63 19.59 -1.21
CA TRP A 157 8.43 20.16 -2.29
C TRP A 157 7.67 21.24 -3.05
N THR A 158 8.42 22.08 -3.75
CA THR A 158 7.88 23.03 -4.73
C THR A 158 8.31 22.65 -6.14
N GLU A 159 7.50 23.05 -7.11
CA GLU A 159 7.73 22.81 -8.52
C GLU A 159 7.31 24.06 -9.31
N GLU A 160 8.24 24.61 -10.12
CA GLU A 160 7.91 25.70 -11.03
C GLU A 160 7.41 25.11 -12.36
N VAL A 161 6.27 25.60 -12.85
CA VAL A 161 5.61 25.09 -14.06
C VAL A 161 5.13 26.27 -14.93
N PRO A 162 5.09 26.13 -16.27
CA PRO A 162 4.51 27.15 -17.13
C PRO A 162 3.00 27.34 -16.84
N ASP A 163 2.38 28.36 -17.40
CA ASP A 163 0.94 28.61 -17.23
C ASP A 163 0.08 27.43 -17.70
N GLU A 164 0.52 26.78 -18.78
CA GLU A 164 -0.08 25.58 -19.34
C GLU A 164 0.85 24.40 -19.05
N TYR A 165 0.42 23.49 -18.17
CA TYR A 165 1.27 22.37 -17.72
C TYR A 165 0.51 21.07 -17.55
N ILE A 166 1.24 19.96 -17.62
CA ILE A 166 0.71 18.60 -17.42
C ILE A 166 0.52 18.36 -15.92
N LYS A 167 -0.72 18.21 -15.47
CA LYS A 167 -1.04 17.93 -14.06
C LYS A 167 -0.85 16.47 -13.68
N ASN A 168 -1.25 15.56 -14.55
CA ASN A 168 -1.17 14.14 -14.27
C ASN A 168 -1.01 13.33 -15.55
N VAL A 169 -0.30 12.21 -15.42
CA VAL A 169 -0.11 11.18 -16.45
C VAL A 169 -0.45 9.82 -15.87
N LEU A 170 -1.41 9.13 -16.48
CA LEU A 170 -1.78 7.78 -16.13
C LEU A 170 -1.62 6.87 -17.34
N CYS A 171 -0.75 5.89 -17.24
CA CYS A 171 -0.53 4.90 -18.30
C CYS A 171 -1.32 3.62 -17.98
N LEU A 172 -2.29 3.29 -18.82
CA LEU A 172 -3.13 2.08 -18.70
C LEU A 172 -2.73 1.11 -19.81
N ALA A 173 -2.01 0.07 -19.46
CA ALA A 173 -1.53 -0.95 -20.40
C ALA A 173 -2.63 -1.98 -20.72
N ASP A 174 -2.74 -2.33 -21.99
CA ASP A 174 -3.54 -3.45 -22.50
C ASP A 174 -2.60 -4.44 -23.20
N PRO A 175 -2.12 -5.47 -22.49
CA PRO A 175 -1.21 -6.46 -23.07
C PRO A 175 -1.85 -7.31 -24.19
N ASP A 176 -3.16 -7.57 -24.13
CA ASP A 176 -3.86 -8.39 -25.13
C ASP A 176 -3.89 -7.70 -26.50
N ARG A 177 -3.92 -6.36 -26.52
CA ARG A 177 -3.88 -5.55 -27.74
C ARG A 177 -2.51 -5.03 -28.09
N ALA A 178 -1.51 -5.23 -27.22
CA ALA A 178 -0.20 -4.61 -27.28
C ALA A 178 -0.31 -3.07 -27.35
N GLU A 179 -1.16 -2.48 -26.50
CA GLU A 179 -1.45 -1.06 -26.47
C GLU A 179 -1.25 -0.48 -25.07
N VAL A 180 -0.96 0.81 -25.02
CA VAL A 180 -1.02 1.61 -23.79
C VAL A 180 -1.86 2.86 -24.04
N ASN A 181 -2.83 3.10 -23.16
CA ASN A 181 -3.55 4.36 -23.13
C ASN A 181 -2.85 5.32 -22.16
N VAL A 182 -2.23 6.37 -22.69
CA VAL A 182 -1.61 7.45 -21.92
C VAL A 182 -2.63 8.55 -21.72
N ARG A 183 -3.26 8.56 -20.54
CA ARG A 183 -4.23 9.58 -20.16
C ARG A 183 -3.51 10.77 -19.55
N ILE A 184 -3.73 11.96 -20.13
CA ILE A 184 -3.05 13.19 -19.75
C ILE A 184 -4.10 14.20 -19.28
N SER A 185 -3.91 14.76 -18.09
CA SER A 185 -4.65 15.93 -17.63
C SER A 185 -3.71 17.12 -17.46
N GLY A 186 -4.20 18.33 -17.75
CA GLY A 186 -3.42 19.55 -17.70
C GLY A 186 -4.12 20.70 -16.99
N ALA A 187 -3.37 21.78 -16.81
CA ALA A 187 -3.86 23.10 -16.50
C ALA A 187 -3.78 23.95 -17.77
N GLY A 188 -4.83 24.74 -18.04
CA GLY A 188 -4.92 25.50 -19.29
C GLY A 188 -5.12 24.61 -20.52
N ASP A 189 -4.84 25.16 -21.70
CA ASP A 189 -4.88 24.44 -22.96
C ASP A 189 -3.51 23.88 -23.31
N LEU A 190 -3.33 22.58 -23.13
CA LEU A 190 -2.05 21.93 -23.43
C LEU A 190 -1.68 21.96 -24.93
N GLY A 191 -2.62 22.27 -25.81
CA GLY A 191 -2.40 22.17 -27.26
C GLY A 191 -1.97 20.77 -27.70
N ALA A 192 -1.04 20.70 -28.66
CA ALA A 192 -0.45 19.46 -29.10
C ALA A 192 0.51 18.88 -28.04
N VAL A 193 0.34 17.58 -27.75
CA VAL A 193 1.16 16.84 -26.78
C VAL A 193 1.94 15.76 -27.51
N ASN A 194 3.27 15.81 -27.49
CA ASN A 194 4.12 14.77 -28.06
C ASN A 194 4.44 13.71 -26.99
N ILE A 195 4.11 12.46 -27.25
CA ILE A 195 4.26 11.31 -26.37
C ILE A 195 5.26 10.34 -26.98
N ARG A 196 6.32 10.00 -26.27
CA ARG A 196 7.35 9.05 -26.70
C ARG A 196 7.52 7.93 -25.73
N ILE A 197 7.55 6.69 -26.24
CA ILE A 197 7.75 5.47 -25.45
C ILE A 197 9.11 4.88 -25.75
N TYR A 198 9.81 4.45 -24.70
CA TYR A 198 11.15 3.91 -24.76
C TYR A 198 11.24 2.52 -24.14
N ASP A 199 11.98 1.65 -24.81
CA ASP A 199 12.45 0.34 -24.36
C ASP A 199 13.98 0.43 -24.18
N GLU A 200 14.49 0.31 -22.96
CA GLU A 200 15.93 0.38 -22.61
C GLU A 200 16.68 1.56 -23.26
N GLY A 201 16.03 2.70 -23.35
CA GLY A 201 16.59 3.92 -23.94
C GLY A 201 16.35 4.07 -25.44
N ARG A 202 15.88 3.04 -26.14
CA ARG A 202 15.51 3.11 -27.56
C ARG A 202 14.05 3.57 -27.68
N GLN A 203 13.78 4.60 -28.45
CA GLN A 203 12.42 5.01 -28.79
C GLN A 203 11.76 3.93 -29.66
N ILE A 204 10.60 3.43 -29.22
CA ILE A 204 9.85 2.37 -29.90
C ILE A 204 8.49 2.84 -30.43
N ALA A 205 7.96 3.91 -29.90
CA ALA A 205 6.72 4.52 -30.37
C ALA A 205 6.71 6.03 -30.12
N GLU A 206 5.93 6.75 -30.93
CA GLU A 206 5.70 8.18 -30.83
C GLU A 206 4.28 8.50 -31.28
N LEU A 207 3.62 9.42 -30.60
CA LEU A 207 2.29 9.93 -30.94
C LEU A 207 2.22 11.42 -30.66
N ASP A 208 1.72 12.21 -31.62
CA ASP A 208 1.26 13.56 -31.38
C ASP A 208 -0.24 13.48 -31.05
N GLY A 209 -0.58 13.79 -29.80
CA GLY A 209 -1.91 13.70 -29.22
C GLY A 209 -2.32 14.99 -28.53
N GLY A 210 -3.11 14.87 -27.47
CA GLY A 210 -3.62 16.00 -26.69
C GLY A 210 -3.93 15.63 -25.24
N ALA A 211 -4.62 16.52 -24.54
CA ALA A 211 -5.22 16.19 -23.25
C ALA A 211 -6.27 15.08 -23.41
N GLY A 212 -6.45 14.25 -22.37
CA GLY A 212 -7.33 13.08 -22.39
C GLY A 212 -6.62 11.78 -22.75
N ASP A 213 -7.33 10.87 -23.40
CA ASP A 213 -6.87 9.52 -23.71
C ASP A 213 -6.07 9.48 -25.02
N ASN A 214 -4.89 8.87 -24.98
CA ASN A 214 -4.00 8.72 -26.12
C ASN A 214 -3.58 7.25 -26.22
N VAL A 215 -4.16 6.50 -27.15
CA VAL A 215 -3.88 5.06 -27.33
C VAL A 215 -2.69 4.87 -28.27
N ILE A 216 -1.67 4.19 -27.81
CA ILE A 216 -0.42 3.96 -28.55
C ILE A 216 -0.18 2.45 -28.67
N LYS A 217 -0.05 1.97 -29.90
CA LYS A 217 0.27 0.58 -30.19
C LYS A 217 1.79 0.35 -30.10
N LEU A 218 2.19 -0.72 -29.43
CA LEU A 218 3.59 -1.11 -29.31
C LEU A 218 3.96 -2.16 -30.36
N PRO A 219 5.21 -2.15 -30.87
CA PRO A 219 5.67 -3.14 -31.85
C PRO A 219 5.84 -4.56 -31.29
N GLY A 220 5.81 -4.70 -29.97
CA GLY A 220 5.88 -5.95 -29.25
C GLY A 220 5.73 -5.71 -27.76
N VAL A 221 5.48 -6.78 -26.99
CA VAL A 221 5.25 -6.72 -25.54
C VAL A 221 6.37 -7.44 -24.81
N LYS A 222 7.03 -6.71 -23.90
CA LYS A 222 7.84 -7.29 -22.82
C LYS A 222 7.02 -7.25 -21.55
N PHE A 223 6.65 -8.42 -21.04
CA PHE A 223 5.85 -8.52 -19.83
C PHE A 223 6.66 -8.21 -18.58
N TRP A 224 6.02 -7.57 -17.64
CA TRP A 224 6.52 -7.41 -16.28
C TRP A 224 6.13 -8.61 -15.41
N SER A 225 7.09 -9.14 -14.68
CA SER A 225 6.87 -10.17 -13.64
C SER A 225 7.88 -9.99 -12.49
N PRO A 226 7.72 -10.70 -11.36
CA PRO A 226 8.71 -10.70 -10.28
C PRO A 226 10.13 -11.05 -10.72
N ASP A 227 10.28 -11.93 -11.71
CA ASP A 227 11.57 -12.40 -12.23
C ASP A 227 12.08 -11.55 -13.40
N SER A 228 11.20 -10.79 -14.06
CA SER A 228 11.52 -9.91 -15.17
C SER A 228 10.78 -8.57 -15.05
N PRO A 229 11.19 -7.68 -14.11
CA PRO A 229 10.47 -6.44 -13.80
C PRO A 229 10.73 -5.33 -14.83
N PHE A 230 10.33 -5.57 -16.07
CA PHE A 230 10.56 -4.65 -17.17
C PHE A 230 9.61 -3.45 -17.13
N LEU A 231 10.19 -2.24 -17.22
CA LEU A 231 9.46 -0.97 -17.22
C LEU A 231 9.72 -0.18 -18.50
N TYR A 232 8.66 0.13 -19.25
CA TYR A 232 8.72 1.07 -20.36
C TYR A 232 8.77 2.50 -19.82
N LYS A 233 9.64 3.35 -20.38
CA LYS A 233 9.67 4.77 -20.06
C LYS A 233 8.80 5.56 -21.02
N VAL A 234 8.13 6.59 -20.50
CA VAL A 234 7.31 7.52 -21.26
C VAL A 234 7.85 8.93 -21.06
N ARG A 235 8.05 9.67 -22.14
CA ARG A 235 8.32 11.11 -22.11
C ARG A 235 7.20 11.85 -22.81
N ILE A 236 6.72 12.92 -22.17
CA ILE A 236 5.59 13.70 -22.64
C ILE A 236 6.02 15.16 -22.66
N LYS A 237 5.78 15.82 -23.80
CA LYS A 237 6.10 17.24 -23.97
C LYS A 237 4.86 17.97 -24.47
N SER A 238 4.54 19.10 -23.82
CA SER A 238 3.49 20.04 -24.24
C SER A 238 4.02 21.46 -24.12
N GLY A 239 4.16 22.17 -25.22
CA GLY A 239 4.73 23.51 -25.23
C GLY A 239 6.11 23.58 -24.55
N LYS A 240 6.19 24.32 -23.43
CA LYS A 240 7.41 24.43 -22.61
C LYS A 240 7.53 23.33 -21.56
N ASP A 241 6.42 22.64 -21.24
CA ASP A 241 6.41 21.60 -20.21
C ASP A 241 6.90 20.25 -20.73
N SER A 242 7.64 19.53 -19.88
CA SER A 242 8.14 18.19 -20.19
C SER A 242 8.18 17.32 -18.94
N VAL A 243 7.52 16.19 -19.02
CA VAL A 243 7.45 15.22 -17.90
C VAL A 243 7.87 13.82 -18.36
N SER A 244 8.34 13.04 -17.41
CA SER A 244 8.64 11.61 -17.58
C SER A 244 7.74 10.78 -16.69
N SER A 245 7.39 9.58 -17.18
CA SER A 245 6.67 8.56 -16.42
C SER A 245 7.12 7.18 -16.89
N TYR A 246 6.45 6.13 -16.43
CA TYR A 246 6.69 4.76 -16.85
C TYR A 246 5.42 3.94 -16.75
N PHE A 247 5.44 2.75 -17.36
CA PHE A 247 4.41 1.73 -17.21
C PHE A 247 5.01 0.35 -17.41
N ALA A 248 4.23 -0.67 -17.09
CA ALA A 248 4.56 -2.05 -17.40
C ALA A 248 3.41 -2.74 -18.12
N MET A 249 3.74 -3.66 -19.02
CA MET A 249 2.78 -4.58 -19.62
C MET A 249 2.62 -5.77 -18.70
N ARG A 250 1.47 -5.89 -18.04
CA ARG A 250 1.13 -7.04 -17.21
C ARG A 250 -0.39 -7.26 -17.20
N LYS A 251 -0.78 -8.53 -17.07
CA LYS A 251 -2.17 -8.94 -16.91
C LYS A 251 -2.26 -9.89 -15.72
N VAL A 252 -3.21 -9.63 -14.82
CA VAL A 252 -3.56 -10.55 -13.74
C VAL A 252 -5.00 -11.00 -13.93
N GLU A 253 -5.25 -12.30 -13.80
CA GLU A 253 -6.55 -12.88 -14.08
C GLU A 253 -6.83 -14.12 -13.23
N LEU A 254 -8.11 -14.43 -13.07
CA LEU A 254 -8.57 -15.67 -12.45
C LEU A 254 -8.87 -16.70 -13.53
N CYS A 255 -8.52 -17.96 -13.23
CA CYS A 255 -8.82 -19.10 -14.09
C CYS A 255 -9.26 -20.31 -13.27
N THR A 256 -9.60 -21.38 -13.95
CA THR A 256 -9.81 -22.70 -13.34
C THR A 256 -8.78 -23.64 -13.94
N ASP A 257 -8.02 -24.34 -13.07
CA ASP A 257 -7.07 -25.37 -13.52
C ASP A 257 -7.80 -26.66 -13.97
N ALA A 258 -7.08 -27.59 -14.58
CA ALA A 258 -7.67 -28.86 -15.05
C ALA A 258 -8.24 -29.74 -13.93
N ARG A 259 -7.87 -29.47 -12.68
CA ARG A 259 -8.41 -30.14 -11.48
C ARG A 259 -9.69 -29.50 -10.94
N GLY A 260 -10.15 -28.38 -11.55
CA GLY A 260 -11.34 -27.66 -11.14
C GLY A 260 -11.11 -26.59 -10.07
N PHE A 261 -9.88 -26.35 -9.62
CA PHE A 261 -9.58 -25.31 -8.64
C PHE A 261 -9.45 -23.93 -9.29
N LYS A 262 -9.95 -22.91 -8.59
CA LYS A 262 -9.72 -21.52 -8.99
C LYS A 262 -8.27 -21.14 -8.69
N ARG A 263 -7.63 -20.46 -9.64
CA ARG A 263 -6.21 -20.06 -9.60
C ARG A 263 -6.03 -18.61 -10.07
N VAL A 264 -4.87 -18.06 -9.77
CA VAL A 264 -4.43 -16.77 -10.27
C VAL A 264 -3.39 -16.99 -11.36
N LYS A 265 -3.50 -16.24 -12.46
CA LYS A 265 -2.47 -16.14 -13.50
C LYS A 265 -1.91 -14.72 -13.58
N LEU A 266 -0.63 -14.63 -13.83
CA LEU A 266 0.07 -13.41 -14.22
C LEU A 266 0.62 -13.60 -15.63
N ASN A 267 0.18 -12.76 -16.58
CA ASN A 267 0.59 -12.85 -18.00
C ASN A 267 0.29 -14.21 -18.65
N GLY A 268 -0.82 -14.84 -18.25
CA GLY A 268 -1.20 -16.17 -18.76
C GLY A 268 -0.57 -17.37 -18.04
N GLU A 269 0.46 -17.17 -17.19
CA GLU A 269 1.13 -18.19 -16.42
C GLU A 269 0.57 -18.29 -14.99
N TYR A 270 0.43 -19.50 -14.46
CA TYR A 270 0.03 -19.70 -13.07
C TYR A 270 1.06 -19.11 -12.11
N ILE A 271 0.59 -18.44 -11.07
CA ILE A 271 1.46 -17.85 -10.05
C ILE A 271 0.94 -18.16 -8.65
N PHE A 272 1.82 -18.69 -7.79
CA PHE A 272 1.59 -18.73 -6.35
C PHE A 272 2.17 -17.47 -5.72
N GLN A 273 1.37 -16.79 -4.91
CA GLN A 273 1.78 -15.56 -4.24
C GLN A 273 2.20 -15.89 -2.81
N SER A 274 3.51 -16.03 -2.60
CA SER A 274 4.10 -16.20 -1.27
C SER A 274 4.59 -14.86 -0.78
N GLY A 275 4.07 -14.39 0.35
CA GLY A 275 4.36 -13.06 0.82
C GLY A 275 4.37 -12.87 2.32
N VAL A 276 4.63 -11.64 2.71
CA VAL A 276 4.63 -11.17 4.10
C VAL A 276 3.71 -9.97 4.27
N LEU A 277 3.11 -9.88 5.45
CA LEU A 277 2.38 -8.69 5.89
C LEU A 277 3.40 -7.59 6.26
N ASP A 278 3.21 -6.38 5.78
CA ASP A 278 4.10 -5.26 6.08
C ASP A 278 3.30 -4.06 6.61
N GLN A 279 3.52 -3.71 7.87
CA GLN A 279 2.90 -2.57 8.53
C GLN A 279 3.49 -1.23 8.04
N GLY A 280 4.68 -1.24 7.43
CA GLY A 280 5.36 -0.04 6.95
C GLY A 280 5.89 0.86 8.07
N TYR A 281 6.27 0.29 9.22
CA TYR A 281 6.89 1.02 10.31
C TYR A 281 8.41 0.88 10.28
N TYR A 282 9.11 1.98 10.53
CA TYR A 282 10.57 2.08 10.55
C TYR A 282 11.06 2.48 11.95
N PRO A 283 12.26 2.02 12.37
CA PRO A 283 12.77 2.27 13.72
C PRO A 283 12.82 3.75 14.09
N GLU A 284 13.29 4.57 13.15
CA GLU A 284 13.59 5.99 13.41
C GLU A 284 12.40 6.90 13.12
N GLY A 285 11.57 6.53 12.14
CA GLY A 285 10.58 7.42 11.53
C GLY A 285 9.13 6.95 11.64
N MET A 286 8.87 5.82 12.31
CA MET A 286 7.54 5.22 12.40
C MET A 286 6.95 4.98 10.99
N LEU A 287 5.87 5.64 10.60
CA LEU A 287 5.31 5.51 9.25
C LEU A 287 6.20 6.15 8.16
N THR A 288 7.10 7.06 8.53
CA THR A 288 8.00 7.73 7.58
C THR A 288 9.26 6.90 7.34
N PRO A 289 9.47 6.38 6.12
CA PRO A 289 10.73 5.72 5.79
C PRO A 289 11.90 6.71 5.87
N PRO A 290 13.00 6.34 6.56
CA PRO A 290 14.14 7.26 6.76
C PRO A 290 14.91 7.55 5.47
N SER A 291 14.78 6.71 4.46
CA SER A 291 15.43 6.89 3.15
C SER A 291 14.89 5.89 2.12
N ASP A 292 15.15 6.15 0.83
CA ASP A 292 14.90 5.19 -0.25
C ASP A 292 15.62 3.87 -0.02
N ARG A 293 16.85 3.93 0.55
CA ARG A 293 17.63 2.72 0.87
C ARG A 293 16.94 1.85 1.91
N ALA A 294 16.24 2.42 2.89
CA ALA A 294 15.48 1.66 3.87
C ALA A 294 14.33 0.89 3.21
N MET A 295 13.57 1.56 2.33
CA MET A 295 12.50 0.93 1.55
C MET A 295 13.03 -0.20 0.65
N ILE A 296 14.10 0.08 -0.10
CA ILE A 296 14.76 -0.91 -0.98
C ILE A 296 15.26 -2.12 -0.18
N ASN A 297 15.86 -1.89 0.99
CA ASN A 297 16.40 -2.96 1.82
C ASN A 297 15.31 -3.91 2.34
N ASP A 298 14.15 -3.39 2.77
CA ASP A 298 13.05 -4.24 3.23
C ASP A 298 12.50 -5.10 2.08
N ILE A 299 12.26 -4.49 0.90
CA ILE A 299 11.83 -5.20 -0.30
C ILE A 299 12.86 -6.27 -0.71
N GLN A 300 14.15 -5.92 -0.77
CA GLN A 300 15.20 -6.82 -1.19
C GLN A 300 15.40 -7.98 -0.21
N LYS A 301 15.35 -7.73 1.10
CA LYS A 301 15.43 -8.78 2.12
C LYS A 301 14.32 -9.81 1.98
N MET A 302 13.09 -9.38 1.63
CA MET A 302 11.98 -10.31 1.40
C MET A 302 12.18 -11.11 0.11
N LYS A 303 12.66 -10.48 -0.96
CA LYS A 303 13.05 -11.21 -2.19
C LYS A 303 14.17 -12.21 -1.90
N ASP A 304 15.18 -11.82 -1.16
CA ASP A 304 16.29 -12.69 -0.75
C ASP A 304 15.85 -13.88 0.10
N CYS A 305 14.72 -13.79 0.76
CA CYS A 305 14.04 -14.89 1.47
C CYS A 305 13.12 -15.72 0.57
N GLY A 306 13.08 -15.44 -0.74
CA GLY A 306 12.25 -16.17 -1.72
C GLY A 306 10.81 -15.69 -1.83
N PHE A 307 10.38 -14.66 -1.10
CA PHE A 307 9.05 -14.09 -1.25
C PHE A 307 8.92 -13.29 -2.56
N ASN A 308 7.80 -13.43 -3.23
CA ASN A 308 7.48 -12.68 -4.45
C ASN A 308 6.41 -11.59 -4.26
N MET A 309 5.88 -11.45 -3.03
CA MET A 309 4.79 -10.53 -2.72
C MET A 309 4.95 -9.88 -1.34
N ILE A 310 4.48 -8.65 -1.20
CA ILE A 310 4.27 -7.94 0.06
C ILE A 310 2.81 -7.49 0.13
N ARG A 311 2.11 -7.81 1.22
CA ARG A 311 0.83 -7.20 1.54
C ARG A 311 1.09 -5.95 2.38
N LYS A 312 0.91 -4.76 1.76
CA LYS A 312 0.98 -3.48 2.46
C LYS A 312 -0.28 -3.30 3.29
N HIS A 313 -0.09 -3.41 4.60
CA HIS A 313 -1.20 -3.53 5.54
C HIS A 313 -1.69 -2.17 6.02
N ILE A 314 -2.91 -1.81 5.59
CA ILE A 314 -3.69 -0.63 5.99
C ILE A 314 -2.88 0.68 6.08
N LYS A 315 -1.93 0.85 5.17
CA LYS A 315 -1.08 2.04 5.01
C LYS A 315 -0.90 2.35 3.52
N ILE A 316 -0.83 3.63 3.18
CA ILE A 316 -0.36 4.11 1.88
C ILE A 316 1.08 4.57 2.06
N GLU A 317 1.99 4.02 1.25
CA GLU A 317 3.39 4.37 1.25
C GLU A 317 3.67 5.58 0.34
N PRO A 318 4.83 6.24 0.49
CA PRO A 318 5.32 7.15 -0.52
C PRO A 318 5.36 6.51 -1.90
N ALA A 319 5.04 7.27 -2.96
CA ALA A 319 5.04 6.80 -4.35
C ALA A 319 6.34 6.07 -4.73
N ARG A 320 7.47 6.47 -4.15
CA ARG A 320 8.79 5.87 -4.36
C ARG A 320 8.88 4.43 -3.89
N TRP A 321 8.16 4.05 -2.84
CA TRP A 321 8.11 2.67 -2.37
C TRP A 321 7.48 1.74 -3.42
N TYR A 322 6.36 2.14 -4.02
CA TYR A 322 5.72 1.38 -5.11
C TYR A 322 6.61 1.31 -6.35
N TYR A 323 7.26 2.43 -6.72
CA TYR A 323 8.25 2.42 -7.79
C TYR A 323 9.39 1.43 -7.52
N HIS A 324 9.84 1.31 -6.25
CA HIS A 324 10.85 0.33 -5.90
C HIS A 324 10.32 -1.11 -6.00
N CYS A 325 9.06 -1.38 -5.67
CA CYS A 325 8.41 -2.67 -5.92
C CYS A 325 8.34 -2.96 -7.43
N ASP A 326 7.94 -1.97 -8.24
CA ASP A 326 7.84 -2.10 -9.69
C ASP A 326 9.17 -2.49 -10.33
N ARG A 327 10.27 -1.78 -10.00
CA ARG A 327 11.58 -2.02 -10.60
C ARG A 327 12.34 -3.22 -10.03
N LEU A 328 12.01 -3.65 -8.82
CA LEU A 328 12.62 -4.81 -8.17
C LEU A 328 11.82 -6.10 -8.40
N GLY A 329 10.62 -6.01 -8.96
CA GLY A 329 9.77 -7.17 -9.20
C GLY A 329 9.17 -7.74 -7.91
N MET A 330 8.54 -6.91 -7.08
CA MET A 330 7.81 -7.34 -5.91
C MET A 330 6.32 -7.10 -6.13
N LEU A 331 5.51 -8.15 -6.13
CA LEU A 331 4.06 -8.03 -6.17
C LEU A 331 3.55 -7.33 -4.91
N VAL A 332 2.52 -6.52 -5.06
CA VAL A 332 1.92 -5.79 -3.94
C VAL A 332 0.42 -6.11 -3.85
N TRP A 333 0.00 -6.49 -2.65
CA TRP A 333 -1.38 -6.38 -2.22
C TRP A 333 -1.51 -5.10 -1.42
N GLN A 334 -2.44 -4.25 -1.81
CA GLN A 334 -2.64 -2.96 -1.17
C GLN A 334 -3.94 -2.96 -0.38
N ASP A 335 -3.83 -2.84 0.94
CA ASP A 335 -4.98 -2.64 1.81
C ASP A 335 -5.42 -1.17 1.78
N MET A 336 -6.73 -0.95 1.81
CA MET A 336 -7.28 0.37 2.13
C MET A 336 -7.03 0.69 3.60
N VAL A 337 -6.70 1.93 3.92
CA VAL A 337 -6.44 2.34 5.30
C VAL A 337 -7.74 2.28 6.10
N SER A 338 -7.78 1.46 7.14
CA SER A 338 -8.96 1.29 7.97
C SER A 338 -9.28 2.55 8.76
N GLY A 339 -10.57 2.82 8.94
CA GLY A 339 -11.08 3.93 9.72
C GLY A 339 -12.41 3.55 10.38
N GLY A 340 -13.12 4.54 10.90
CA GLY A 340 -14.38 4.35 11.62
C GLY A 340 -14.25 4.69 13.10
N GLY A 341 -15.35 4.63 13.82
CA GLY A 341 -15.38 4.90 15.25
C GLY A 341 -14.68 3.84 16.10
N LYS A 342 -15.01 3.77 17.37
CA LYS A 342 -14.43 2.77 18.28
C LYS A 342 -14.90 1.36 17.91
N TYR A 343 -13.95 0.48 17.62
CA TYR A 343 -14.24 -0.90 17.28
C TYR A 343 -14.79 -1.70 18.45
N ASN A 344 -15.75 -2.58 18.16
CA ASN A 344 -16.29 -3.53 19.13
C ASN A 344 -15.49 -4.83 19.06
N PHE A 345 -14.77 -5.17 20.13
CA PHE A 345 -13.96 -6.38 20.20
C PHE A 345 -14.75 -7.66 19.91
N ALA A 346 -16.04 -7.75 20.29
CA ALA A 346 -16.84 -8.90 19.94
C ALA A 346 -16.97 -9.07 18.42
N VAL A 347 -17.06 -7.98 17.66
CA VAL A 347 -17.19 -8.00 16.20
C VAL A 347 -15.85 -8.27 15.52
N ILE A 348 -14.80 -7.57 15.94
CA ILE A 348 -13.47 -7.66 15.29
C ILE A 348 -12.60 -8.82 15.83
N GLY A 349 -13.07 -9.55 16.83
CA GLY A 349 -12.33 -10.65 17.48
C GLY A 349 -13.24 -11.87 17.74
N ALA A 350 -14.09 -11.84 18.77
CA ALA A 350 -14.74 -13.04 19.30
C ALA A 350 -15.69 -13.75 18.31
N LEU A 351 -16.59 -13.00 17.65
CA LEU A 351 -17.62 -13.59 16.78
C LEU A 351 -17.03 -14.37 15.58
N PRO A 352 -16.03 -13.85 14.87
CA PRO A 352 -15.40 -14.59 13.77
C PRO A 352 -14.76 -15.92 14.20
N PHE A 353 -14.13 -15.96 15.39
CA PHE A 353 -13.58 -17.21 15.93
C PHE A 353 -14.67 -18.25 16.25
N LEU A 354 -15.89 -17.81 16.54
CA LEU A 354 -17.06 -18.69 16.72
C LEU A 354 -17.75 -19.03 15.39
N GLY A 355 -17.25 -18.53 14.26
CA GLY A 355 -17.86 -18.73 12.94
C GLY A 355 -19.10 -17.88 12.70
N ILE A 356 -19.35 -16.85 13.53
CA ILE A 356 -20.52 -15.98 13.42
C ILE A 356 -20.18 -14.77 12.56
N MET A 357 -20.83 -14.67 11.40
CA MET A 357 -20.67 -13.57 10.46
C MET A 357 -21.85 -12.60 10.60
N LEU A 358 -21.56 -11.30 10.68
CA LEU A 358 -22.58 -10.25 10.73
C LEU A 358 -22.83 -9.68 9.33
N ASP A 359 -24.09 -9.32 9.06
CA ASP A 359 -24.51 -8.63 7.85
C ASP A 359 -24.04 -7.16 7.90
N ASP A 360 -23.17 -6.76 6.99
CA ASP A 360 -22.53 -5.45 6.92
C ASP A 360 -23.40 -4.38 6.22
N THR A 361 -24.54 -4.78 5.64
CA THR A 361 -25.51 -3.86 5.01
C THR A 361 -26.54 -3.30 6.00
N LYS A 362 -26.59 -3.81 7.23
CA LYS A 362 -27.60 -3.46 8.24
C LYS A 362 -27.01 -3.14 9.61
N ARG A 363 -25.80 -3.59 9.90
CA ARG A 363 -25.20 -3.53 11.22
C ARG A 363 -24.05 -2.51 11.29
N TYR A 364 -24.19 -1.37 10.63
CA TYR A 364 -23.16 -0.33 10.53
C TYR A 364 -22.57 0.08 11.89
N LYS A 365 -23.41 0.19 12.93
CA LYS A 365 -22.95 0.49 14.30
C LYS A 365 -22.02 -0.59 14.87
N ALA A 366 -22.31 -1.87 14.60
CA ALA A 366 -21.48 -2.97 15.06
C ALA A 366 -20.07 -2.90 14.45
N PHE A 367 -19.97 -2.45 13.20
CA PHE A 367 -18.73 -2.24 12.47
C PHE A 367 -18.12 -0.84 12.65
N ALA A 368 -18.62 -0.03 13.60
CA ALA A 368 -18.16 1.34 13.85
C ALA A 368 -18.29 2.29 12.64
N ARG A 369 -19.37 2.14 11.84
CA ARG A 369 -19.70 2.94 10.63
C ARG A 369 -21.15 3.39 10.60
N GLU A 370 -21.71 3.79 11.76
CA GLU A 370 -23.11 4.17 11.90
C GLU A 370 -23.47 5.41 11.06
N ASP A 371 -22.60 6.41 10.99
CA ASP A 371 -22.82 7.65 10.26
C ASP A 371 -22.74 7.44 8.74
N ALA A 372 -23.80 7.87 8.03
CA ALA A 372 -23.88 7.75 6.57
C ALA A 372 -22.87 8.66 5.84
N LYS A 373 -22.62 9.87 6.38
CA LYS A 373 -21.65 10.80 5.81
C LYS A 373 -20.24 10.22 5.89
N GLU A 374 -19.90 9.56 6.99
CA GLU A 374 -18.61 8.91 7.15
C GLU A 374 -18.43 7.69 6.22
N ARG A 375 -19.52 6.97 5.90
CA ARG A 375 -19.46 5.93 4.86
C ARG A 375 -19.17 6.52 3.48
N GLU A 376 -19.80 7.64 3.12
CA GLU A 376 -19.51 8.34 1.85
C GLU A 376 -18.09 8.93 1.83
N ASN A 377 -17.60 9.52 2.92
CA ASN A 377 -16.24 10.01 3.05
C ASN A 377 -15.22 8.87 2.84
N TYR A 378 -15.47 7.71 3.46
CA TYR A 378 -14.60 6.55 3.29
C TYR A 378 -14.65 6.00 1.87
N LYS A 379 -15.82 5.93 1.24
CA LYS A 379 -15.96 5.53 -0.17
C LYS A 379 -15.18 6.47 -1.09
N LYS A 380 -15.26 7.79 -0.85
CA LYS A 380 -14.47 8.78 -1.58
C LYS A 380 -12.98 8.53 -1.39
N PHE A 381 -12.52 8.34 -0.16
CA PHE A 381 -11.11 8.02 0.14
C PHE A 381 -10.62 6.76 -0.58
N VAL A 382 -11.42 5.68 -0.59
CA VAL A 382 -11.11 4.46 -1.34
C VAL A 382 -10.96 4.76 -2.84
N GLY A 383 -11.86 5.57 -3.41
CA GLY A 383 -11.79 5.98 -4.81
C GLY A 383 -10.51 6.77 -5.13
N GLU A 384 -10.20 7.74 -4.31
CA GLU A 384 -8.98 8.56 -4.44
C GLU A 384 -7.71 7.72 -4.29
N THR A 385 -7.71 6.74 -3.37
CA THR A 385 -6.61 5.78 -3.19
C THR A 385 -6.38 4.95 -4.45
N VAL A 386 -7.45 4.38 -5.03
CA VAL A 386 -7.36 3.61 -6.28
C VAL A 386 -6.85 4.49 -7.42
N GLU A 387 -7.40 5.70 -7.58
CA GLU A 387 -6.97 6.64 -8.64
C GLU A 387 -5.48 7.01 -8.50
N TYR A 388 -5.00 7.22 -7.30
CA TYR A 388 -3.60 7.55 -7.04
C TYR A 388 -2.66 6.38 -7.30
N LEU A 389 -3.01 5.18 -6.82
CA LEU A 389 -2.11 4.04 -6.80
C LEU A 389 -2.22 3.13 -8.04
N ARG A 390 -3.27 3.21 -8.84
CA ARG A 390 -3.43 2.33 -10.01
C ARG A 390 -2.38 2.55 -11.11
N ALA A 391 -1.57 3.61 -11.01
CA ALA A 391 -0.42 3.82 -11.89
C ALA A 391 0.73 2.81 -11.66
N PHE A 392 0.78 2.12 -10.50
CA PHE A 392 1.87 1.23 -10.13
C PHE A 392 1.59 -0.22 -10.52
N PRO A 393 2.35 -0.79 -11.47
CA PRO A 393 2.08 -2.13 -12.00
C PRO A 393 2.30 -3.26 -10.99
N SER A 394 3.15 -3.10 -9.98
CA SER A 394 3.37 -4.09 -8.92
C SER A 394 2.12 -4.38 -8.09
N ILE A 395 1.20 -3.41 -7.95
CA ILE A 395 -0.07 -3.63 -7.26
C ILE A 395 -0.93 -4.52 -8.15
N ILE A 396 -1.26 -5.72 -7.68
CA ILE A 396 -2.06 -6.71 -8.38
C ILE A 396 -3.40 -7.00 -7.70
N LEU A 397 -3.55 -6.55 -6.44
CA LEU A 397 -4.75 -6.79 -5.64
C LEU A 397 -5.04 -5.60 -4.73
N TRP A 398 -6.34 -5.23 -4.66
CA TRP A 398 -6.90 -4.31 -3.68
C TRP A 398 -7.57 -5.10 -2.56
N CYS A 399 -7.20 -4.83 -1.30
CA CYS A 399 -7.92 -5.33 -0.13
C CYS A 399 -8.75 -4.19 0.47
N ILE A 400 -10.10 -4.33 0.44
CA ILE A 400 -10.98 -3.21 0.81
C ILE A 400 -11.17 -3.13 2.33
N PHE A 401 -11.47 -4.25 2.98
CA PHE A 401 -11.68 -4.31 4.43
C PHE A 401 -10.83 -5.40 5.05
N ASN A 402 -10.23 -5.09 6.19
CA ASN A 402 -9.51 -6.03 7.02
C ASN A 402 -10.29 -6.31 8.31
N GLU A 403 -10.51 -7.59 8.63
CA GLU A 403 -11.02 -8.09 9.92
C GLU A 403 -12.29 -7.39 10.45
N GLY A 404 -13.13 -6.88 9.54
CA GLY A 404 -14.34 -6.17 9.92
C GLY A 404 -14.11 -4.75 10.47
N TRP A 405 -12.89 -4.21 10.39
CA TRP A 405 -12.56 -2.87 10.90
C TRP A 405 -13.20 -1.79 10.04
N GLY A 406 -14.31 -1.25 10.51
CA GLY A 406 -15.07 -0.26 9.78
C GLY A 406 -15.71 -0.79 8.48
N GLN A 407 -15.98 -2.07 8.38
CA GLN A 407 -16.59 -2.72 7.23
C GLN A 407 -18.06 -2.28 7.04
N PHE A 408 -18.45 -2.05 5.80
CA PHE A 408 -19.85 -1.77 5.41
C PHE A 408 -20.04 -2.04 3.92
N ASP A 409 -21.23 -2.45 3.54
CA ASP A 409 -21.70 -2.62 2.16
C ASP A 409 -20.61 -3.24 1.22
N SER A 410 -19.90 -4.25 1.70
CA SER A 410 -18.69 -4.77 1.05
C SER A 410 -18.91 -5.25 -0.39
N VAL A 411 -20.11 -5.74 -0.72
CA VAL A 411 -20.46 -6.10 -2.12
C VAL A 411 -20.48 -4.84 -3.00
N ALA A 412 -21.17 -3.79 -2.57
CA ALA A 412 -21.25 -2.52 -3.31
C ALA A 412 -19.90 -1.81 -3.40
N MET A 413 -19.08 -1.90 -2.33
CA MET A 413 -17.71 -1.37 -2.34
C MET A 413 -16.81 -2.14 -3.30
N THR A 414 -16.97 -3.45 -3.42
CA THR A 414 -16.25 -4.27 -4.40
C THR A 414 -16.60 -3.86 -5.83
N ASP A 415 -17.89 -3.71 -6.14
CA ASP A 415 -18.35 -3.25 -7.45
C ASP A 415 -17.83 -1.84 -7.76
N TYR A 416 -17.80 -0.96 -6.76
CA TYR A 416 -17.25 0.39 -6.90
C TYR A 416 -15.74 0.35 -7.24
N VAL A 417 -14.92 -0.38 -6.49
CA VAL A 417 -13.48 -0.51 -6.76
C VAL A 417 -13.23 -1.14 -8.13
N ARG A 418 -13.99 -2.19 -8.48
CA ARG A 418 -13.89 -2.85 -9.80
C ARG A 418 -14.24 -1.91 -10.95
N SER A 419 -15.19 -0.99 -10.75
CA SER A 419 -15.55 0.02 -11.75
C SER A 419 -14.43 1.05 -11.99
N LEU A 420 -13.63 1.33 -10.95
CA LEU A 420 -12.49 2.25 -11.05
C LEU A 420 -11.26 1.56 -11.66
N ASP A 421 -11.02 0.30 -11.28
CA ASP A 421 -9.88 -0.48 -11.74
C ASP A 421 -10.24 -1.94 -12.03
N PRO A 422 -10.61 -2.27 -13.26
CA PRO A 422 -10.92 -3.65 -13.66
C PRO A 422 -9.66 -4.51 -13.90
N THR A 423 -8.46 -3.96 -13.77
CA THR A 423 -7.20 -4.62 -14.13
C THR A 423 -6.52 -5.32 -12.95
N ARG A 424 -7.11 -5.27 -11.76
CA ARG A 424 -6.62 -5.87 -10.54
C ARG A 424 -7.67 -6.75 -9.87
N LEU A 425 -7.19 -7.70 -9.08
CA LEU A 425 -8.04 -8.56 -8.27
C LEU A 425 -8.47 -7.82 -6.99
N ILE A 426 -9.54 -8.29 -6.35
CA ILE A 426 -10.10 -7.64 -5.17
C ILE A 426 -10.33 -8.66 -4.06
N ASP A 427 -9.63 -8.52 -2.92
CA ASP A 427 -10.01 -9.13 -1.65
C ASP A 427 -10.98 -8.20 -0.91
N SER A 428 -12.26 -8.48 -1.05
CA SER A 428 -13.33 -7.62 -0.57
C SER A 428 -13.34 -7.47 0.94
N VAL A 429 -13.13 -8.60 1.64
CA VAL A 429 -13.10 -8.70 3.09
C VAL A 429 -12.03 -9.70 3.51
N SER A 430 -10.89 -9.21 3.94
CA SER A 430 -9.79 -10.06 4.37
C SER A 430 -10.06 -10.64 5.76
N GLY A 431 -10.10 -11.95 5.82
CA GLY A 431 -10.22 -12.74 7.04
C GLY A 431 -11.65 -13.00 7.49
N TRP A 432 -12.42 -11.97 7.85
CA TRP A 432 -13.66 -12.13 8.58
C TRP A 432 -14.87 -11.47 7.91
N HIS A 433 -16.09 -11.82 8.36
CA HIS A 433 -17.37 -11.23 7.94
C HIS A 433 -17.63 -11.27 6.43
N ASP A 434 -17.25 -12.37 5.77
CA ASP A 434 -17.48 -12.61 4.35
C ASP A 434 -18.99 -12.58 4.01
N GLN A 435 -19.41 -11.64 3.15
CA GLN A 435 -20.83 -11.39 2.81
C GLN A 435 -21.23 -11.98 1.46
N GLY A 436 -20.37 -11.83 0.48
CA GLY A 436 -20.73 -12.00 -0.92
C GLY A 436 -20.14 -13.23 -1.56
N LYS A 437 -20.56 -14.41 -1.12
CA LYS A 437 -20.00 -15.72 -1.47
C LYS A 437 -19.68 -15.94 -2.95
N GLN A 438 -20.44 -15.39 -3.87
CA GLN A 438 -20.27 -15.64 -5.31
C GLN A 438 -19.77 -14.44 -6.13
N TYR A 439 -19.67 -13.26 -5.52
CA TYR A 439 -19.29 -12.02 -6.20
C TYR A 439 -17.84 -11.61 -5.95
N TYR A 440 -17.16 -12.23 -4.97
CA TYR A 440 -15.79 -11.95 -4.63
C TYR A 440 -14.81 -12.81 -5.42
N ASP A 441 -13.63 -12.27 -5.67
CA ASP A 441 -12.54 -13.01 -6.30
C ASP A 441 -11.97 -14.07 -5.35
N PHE A 442 -11.94 -13.76 -4.05
CA PHE A 442 -11.27 -14.57 -3.03
C PHE A 442 -12.18 -15.03 -1.90
N LYS A 443 -11.82 -16.17 -1.35
CA LYS A 443 -12.17 -16.62 -0.01
C LYS A 443 -10.93 -16.51 0.86
N SER A 444 -10.92 -15.50 1.73
CA SER A 444 -9.79 -15.06 2.52
C SER A 444 -9.84 -15.62 3.94
N TYR A 445 -8.68 -16.01 4.49
CA TYR A 445 -8.56 -16.56 5.84
C TYR A 445 -7.43 -15.92 6.63
N HIS A 446 -7.69 -15.67 7.94
CA HIS A 446 -6.69 -15.34 8.95
C HIS A 446 -6.59 -16.47 9.96
N ILE A 447 -5.42 -17.09 10.08
CA ILE A 447 -5.24 -18.30 10.91
C ILE A 447 -3.97 -18.17 11.77
N TYR A 448 -4.15 -17.99 13.07
CA TYR A 448 -3.06 -17.83 14.04
C TYR A 448 -2.99 -18.92 15.12
N PHE A 449 -4.15 -19.37 15.64
CA PHE A 449 -4.23 -20.23 16.83
C PHE A 449 -4.59 -21.69 16.53
N ARG A 450 -4.95 -21.99 15.31
CA ARG A 450 -5.36 -23.34 14.87
C ARG A 450 -4.68 -23.68 13.56
N ALA A 451 -4.60 -24.98 13.26
CA ALA A 451 -4.09 -25.43 11.98
C ALA A 451 -5.03 -25.02 10.83
N PHE A 452 -4.45 -24.58 9.73
CA PHE A 452 -5.19 -24.32 8.50
C PHE A 452 -5.58 -25.64 7.84
N ARG A 453 -6.80 -25.71 7.39
CA ARG A 453 -7.31 -26.81 6.55
C ARG A 453 -8.02 -26.21 5.36
N MET A 454 -7.68 -26.69 4.18
CA MET A 454 -8.28 -26.23 2.94
C MET A 454 -9.80 -26.40 2.97
N PRO A 455 -10.60 -25.34 2.79
CA PRO A 455 -12.06 -25.42 2.76
C PRO A 455 -12.53 -26.00 1.42
N LYS A 456 -13.76 -26.51 1.40
CA LYS A 456 -14.46 -26.76 0.13
C LYS A 456 -14.93 -25.43 -0.45
N GLU A 457 -14.25 -24.91 -1.46
CA GLU A 457 -14.59 -23.68 -2.18
C GLU A 457 -14.40 -23.94 -3.68
N GLU A 458 -15.47 -23.77 -4.46
CA GLU A 458 -15.49 -24.11 -5.89
C GLU A 458 -15.57 -22.85 -6.78
N LYS A 459 -15.93 -21.69 -6.21
CA LYS A 459 -16.25 -20.49 -6.99
C LYS A 459 -15.20 -19.41 -6.90
N ARG A 460 -14.40 -19.41 -5.83
CA ARG A 460 -13.43 -18.36 -5.52
C ARG A 460 -12.04 -18.94 -5.31
N CYS A 461 -11.02 -18.15 -5.56
CA CYS A 461 -9.67 -18.51 -5.12
C CYS A 461 -9.58 -18.50 -3.59
N VAL A 462 -9.01 -19.54 -3.01
CA VAL A 462 -8.74 -19.59 -1.56
C VAL A 462 -7.37 -18.97 -1.30
N ILE A 463 -7.32 -18.03 -0.35
CA ILE A 463 -6.09 -17.38 0.09
C ILE A 463 -5.97 -17.41 1.60
N LEU A 464 -4.75 -17.58 2.07
CA LEU A 464 -4.36 -17.44 3.47
C LEU A 464 -3.74 -16.06 3.62
N SER A 465 -4.61 -15.04 3.78
CA SER A 465 -4.22 -13.63 3.72
C SER A 465 -3.48 -13.16 4.97
N GLU A 466 -3.57 -13.91 6.08
CA GLU A 466 -2.72 -13.78 7.25
C GLU A 466 -2.57 -15.11 7.98
N PHE A 467 -1.34 -15.47 8.36
CA PHE A 467 -1.09 -16.67 9.17
C PHE A 467 0.27 -16.60 9.86
N GLY A 468 0.49 -17.54 10.78
CA GLY A 468 1.74 -17.69 11.50
C GLY A 468 1.81 -16.79 12.72
N GLY A 469 2.37 -15.60 12.59
CA GLY A 469 2.53 -14.66 13.70
C GLY A 469 3.46 -15.18 14.81
N TYR A 470 4.41 -16.06 14.46
CA TYR A 470 5.33 -16.66 15.42
C TYR A 470 6.34 -15.63 15.91
N SER A 471 6.46 -15.53 17.22
CA SER A 471 7.14 -14.45 17.91
C SER A 471 8.37 -14.96 18.65
N MET A 472 9.41 -14.16 18.66
CA MET A 472 10.61 -14.42 19.46
C MET A 472 11.25 -13.10 19.88
N PRO A 473 11.45 -12.87 21.19
CA PRO A 473 12.24 -11.75 21.67
C PRO A 473 13.72 -11.94 21.32
N VAL A 474 14.36 -10.86 20.84
CA VAL A 474 15.80 -10.83 20.58
C VAL A 474 16.41 -9.73 21.43
N GLU A 475 17.25 -10.11 22.40
CA GLU A 475 17.87 -9.17 23.32
C GLU A 475 18.68 -8.10 22.57
N GLY A 476 18.52 -6.83 22.95
CA GLY A 476 19.16 -5.69 22.28
C GLY A 476 18.52 -5.28 20.94
N HIS A 477 17.49 -6.01 20.46
CA HIS A 477 16.82 -5.79 19.19
C HIS A 477 15.28 -5.69 19.32
N MET A 478 14.80 -5.25 20.48
CA MET A 478 13.38 -4.97 20.75
C MET A 478 13.17 -3.48 20.99
N GLN A 479 12.18 -2.89 20.33
CA GLN A 479 11.82 -1.48 20.57
C GLN A 479 11.23 -1.27 21.96
N MET A 480 10.44 -2.25 22.45
CA MET A 480 9.75 -2.23 23.75
C MET A 480 10.15 -3.47 24.59
N PRO A 481 11.37 -3.49 25.22
CA PRO A 481 11.89 -4.70 25.85
C PRO A 481 11.11 -5.20 27.08
N HIS A 482 10.32 -4.32 27.71
CA HIS A 482 9.56 -4.65 28.92
C HIS A 482 8.11 -5.06 28.66
N LYS A 483 7.64 -4.97 27.43
CA LYS A 483 6.29 -5.30 27.05
C LYS A 483 6.28 -5.92 25.66
N ILE A 484 5.92 -7.18 25.57
CA ILE A 484 5.92 -7.94 24.33
C ILE A 484 4.53 -8.50 24.04
N PHE A 485 4.18 -8.52 22.77
CA PHE A 485 2.98 -9.15 22.24
C PHE A 485 3.34 -10.11 21.10
N GLY A 486 2.61 -11.22 21.00
CA GLY A 486 2.73 -12.18 19.92
C GLY A 486 1.76 -13.33 20.08
N TYR A 487 1.43 -13.99 18.97
CA TYR A 487 0.43 -15.08 18.96
C TYR A 487 0.98 -16.38 19.54
N LYS A 488 2.21 -16.75 19.19
CA LYS A 488 2.93 -17.92 19.73
C LYS A 488 4.39 -17.54 19.94
N ILE A 489 4.83 -17.54 21.18
CA ILE A 489 6.15 -17.04 21.57
C ILE A 489 7.12 -18.21 21.73
N PHE A 490 8.26 -18.13 21.06
CA PHE A 490 9.40 -19.04 21.17
C PHE A 490 10.54 -18.37 21.93
N ARG A 491 11.42 -19.18 22.50
CA ARG A 491 12.52 -18.69 23.35
C ARG A 491 13.87 -18.67 22.65
N ASP A 492 14.00 -19.41 21.56
CA ASP A 492 15.24 -19.54 20.81
C ASP A 492 14.99 -19.69 19.30
N GLU A 493 15.99 -19.36 18.52
CA GLU A 493 15.96 -19.41 17.05
C GLU A 493 15.71 -20.81 16.50
N GLY A 494 16.34 -21.83 17.08
CA GLY A 494 16.20 -23.21 16.59
C GLY A 494 14.76 -23.68 16.67
N THR A 495 14.11 -23.47 17.83
CA THR A 495 12.69 -23.82 18.03
C THR A 495 11.77 -22.99 17.15
N LEU A 496 12.03 -21.69 16.97
CA LEU A 496 11.26 -20.82 16.07
C LEU A 496 11.32 -21.36 14.63
N ARG A 497 12.52 -21.57 14.11
CA ARG A 497 12.79 -22.02 12.74
C ARG A 497 12.18 -23.40 12.46
N GLU A 498 12.32 -24.35 13.38
CA GLU A 498 11.70 -25.66 13.29
C GLU A 498 10.16 -25.58 13.20
N ASN A 499 9.55 -24.67 13.99
CA ASN A 499 8.10 -24.52 13.97
C ASN A 499 7.62 -23.76 12.72
N ILE A 500 8.38 -22.81 12.16
CA ILE A 500 8.10 -22.19 10.87
C ILE A 500 8.13 -23.26 9.76
N ASP A 501 9.18 -24.08 9.69
CA ASP A 501 9.24 -25.17 8.70
C ASP A 501 8.07 -26.14 8.84
N LYS A 502 7.74 -26.54 10.07
CA LYS A 502 6.57 -27.41 10.35
C LYS A 502 5.25 -26.79 9.91
N LEU A 503 5.06 -25.49 10.13
CA LEU A 503 3.86 -24.76 9.72
C LEU A 503 3.67 -24.84 8.20
N TYR A 504 4.71 -24.51 7.46
CA TYR A 504 4.64 -24.58 6.00
C TYR A 504 4.52 -26.00 5.48
N THR A 505 5.31 -26.93 6.00
CA THR A 505 5.34 -28.34 5.54
C THR A 505 4.04 -29.07 5.82
N ARG A 506 3.38 -28.80 6.95
CA ARG A 506 2.19 -29.55 7.38
C ARG A 506 0.86 -28.89 7.00
N GLU A 507 0.88 -27.58 6.74
CA GLU A 507 -0.36 -26.83 6.54
C GLU A 507 -0.39 -26.13 5.17
N VAL A 508 0.62 -25.32 4.83
CA VAL A 508 0.58 -24.47 3.64
C VAL A 508 0.86 -25.29 2.36
N ILE A 509 1.94 -26.08 2.34
CA ILE A 509 2.31 -26.88 1.17
C ILE A 509 1.20 -27.88 0.79
N PRO A 510 0.62 -28.66 1.71
CA PRO A 510 -0.52 -29.51 1.38
C PRO A 510 -1.75 -28.75 0.89
N ALA A 511 -1.95 -27.51 1.35
CA ALA A 511 -3.05 -26.67 0.88
C ALA A 511 -2.81 -26.15 -0.55
N VAL A 512 -1.57 -25.89 -0.95
CA VAL A 512 -1.21 -25.52 -2.35
C VAL A 512 -1.65 -26.63 -3.31
N GLN A 513 -1.39 -27.89 -2.96
CA GLN A 513 -1.83 -29.06 -3.72
C GLN A 513 -3.36 -29.14 -3.85
N GLN A 514 -4.11 -28.57 -2.90
CA GLN A 514 -5.57 -28.57 -2.83
C GLN A 514 -6.21 -27.27 -3.35
N GLY A 515 -5.45 -26.36 -3.96
CA GLY A 515 -6.03 -25.17 -4.58
C GLY A 515 -5.73 -23.84 -3.88
N LEU A 516 -4.91 -23.79 -2.82
CA LEU A 516 -4.48 -22.53 -2.22
C LEU A 516 -3.72 -21.68 -3.25
N CYS A 517 -4.07 -20.38 -3.35
CA CYS A 517 -3.52 -19.48 -4.36
C CYS A 517 -2.45 -18.51 -3.80
N ALA A 518 -2.50 -18.24 -2.50
CA ALA A 518 -1.56 -17.34 -1.84
C ALA A 518 -1.46 -17.61 -0.35
N ALA A 519 -0.31 -17.26 0.24
CA ALA A 519 -0.06 -17.33 1.67
C ALA A 519 0.77 -16.10 2.13
N VAL A 520 0.25 -15.35 3.11
CA VAL A 520 0.86 -14.13 3.65
C VAL A 520 1.26 -14.37 5.10
N TYR A 521 2.56 -14.51 5.35
CA TYR A 521 3.08 -14.69 6.71
C TYR A 521 3.06 -13.38 7.49
N THR A 522 2.62 -13.39 8.72
CA THR A 522 2.59 -12.24 9.63
C THR A 522 3.80 -12.29 10.55
N GLN A 523 4.84 -11.40 10.40
CA GLN A 523 4.93 -10.28 9.46
C GLN A 523 6.38 -9.98 9.03
N LEU A 524 6.62 -8.95 8.24
CA LEU A 524 7.94 -8.56 7.75
C LEU A 524 8.89 -8.22 8.90
N SER A 525 8.48 -7.31 9.80
CA SER A 525 9.31 -6.85 10.91
C SER A 525 8.50 -6.67 12.18
N ASP A 526 9.19 -6.73 13.32
CA ASP A 526 8.61 -6.31 14.59
C ASP A 526 8.20 -4.84 14.56
N VAL A 527 7.11 -4.51 15.28
CA VAL A 527 6.61 -3.14 15.45
C VAL A 527 6.27 -2.93 16.92
N GLU A 528 6.94 -2.00 17.58
CA GLU A 528 6.73 -1.68 19.01
C GLU A 528 6.75 -2.92 19.91
N GLU A 529 5.60 -3.31 20.47
CA GLU A 529 5.42 -4.47 21.35
C GLU A 529 5.24 -5.78 20.58
N GLU A 530 4.82 -5.70 19.31
CA GLU A 530 4.51 -6.84 18.47
C GLU A 530 5.80 -7.43 17.86
N ILE A 531 6.22 -8.59 18.40
CA ILE A 531 7.52 -9.22 18.09
C ILE A 531 7.39 -10.47 17.19
N ASN A 532 6.47 -10.48 16.25
CA ASN A 532 6.22 -11.59 15.33
C ASN A 532 6.81 -11.37 13.91
N GLY A 533 7.65 -10.34 13.74
CA GLY A 533 8.35 -10.10 12.50
C GLY A 533 9.34 -11.20 12.13
N ILE A 534 9.57 -11.42 10.84
CA ILE A 534 10.73 -12.16 10.32
C ILE A 534 12.02 -11.42 10.70
N LEU A 535 11.98 -10.09 10.56
CA LEU A 535 13.07 -9.20 10.97
C LEU A 535 12.75 -8.58 12.33
N THR A 536 13.78 -8.31 13.11
CA THR A 536 13.66 -7.43 14.29
C THR A 536 13.25 -6.02 13.87
N TYR A 537 12.73 -5.18 14.82
CA TYR A 537 12.27 -3.83 14.52
C TYR A 537 13.35 -2.98 13.82
N ASP A 538 14.62 -3.14 14.21
CA ASP A 538 15.78 -2.44 13.67
C ASP A 538 16.37 -3.09 12.40
N ARG A 539 15.73 -4.14 11.87
CA ARG A 539 16.12 -4.90 10.67
C ARG A 539 17.49 -5.58 10.74
N LYS A 540 18.12 -5.66 11.91
CA LYS A 540 19.48 -6.22 12.06
C LYS A 540 19.49 -7.73 12.12
N VAL A 541 18.45 -8.36 12.66
CA VAL A 541 18.37 -9.82 12.82
C VAL A 541 17.21 -10.38 11.98
N ASN A 542 17.50 -11.40 11.18
CA ASN A 542 16.49 -12.24 10.53
C ASN A 542 16.25 -13.46 11.43
N LYS A 543 15.18 -13.44 12.21
CA LYS A 543 14.84 -14.47 13.21
C LYS A 543 14.53 -15.82 12.58
N ALA A 544 13.84 -15.82 11.44
CA ALA A 544 13.47 -17.03 10.73
C ALA A 544 14.64 -17.66 9.95
N GLY A 545 15.66 -16.86 9.60
CA GLY A 545 16.77 -17.29 8.76
C GLY A 545 16.45 -17.27 7.26
N ARG A 546 17.30 -16.57 6.48
CA ARG A 546 17.12 -16.39 5.03
C ARG A 546 17.08 -17.72 4.29
N GLU A 547 18.01 -18.63 4.60
CA GLU A 547 18.15 -19.91 3.90
C GLU A 547 16.92 -20.81 4.10
N LEU A 548 16.40 -20.88 5.33
CA LEU A 548 15.17 -21.63 5.62
C LEU A 548 13.98 -21.10 4.82
N LEU A 549 13.78 -19.77 4.83
CA LEU A 549 12.65 -19.17 4.10
C LEU A 549 12.77 -19.36 2.60
N ASN A 550 13.98 -19.27 2.05
CA ASN A 550 14.23 -19.52 0.64
C ASN A 550 13.87 -20.96 0.27
N ASN A 551 14.36 -21.95 1.02
CA ASN A 551 14.03 -23.35 0.82
C ASN A 551 12.52 -23.63 0.94
N ILE A 552 11.82 -22.96 1.84
CA ILE A 552 10.36 -23.09 1.99
C ILE A 552 9.65 -22.53 0.74
N ASN A 553 10.05 -21.34 0.27
CA ASN A 553 9.44 -20.71 -0.89
C ASN A 553 9.72 -21.50 -2.18
N ASP A 554 10.93 -22.04 -2.35
CA ASP A 554 11.27 -22.92 -3.49
C ASP A 554 10.36 -24.17 -3.51
N ARG A 555 10.11 -24.78 -2.35
CA ARG A 555 9.18 -25.91 -2.24
C ARG A 555 7.73 -25.51 -2.56
N LEU A 556 7.29 -24.34 -2.11
CA LEU A 556 5.93 -23.84 -2.42
C LEU A 556 5.74 -23.64 -3.92
N TYR A 557 6.71 -23.01 -4.59
CA TYR A 557 6.66 -22.77 -6.04
C TYR A 557 6.74 -24.09 -6.82
N PHE A 558 7.61 -25.00 -6.41
CA PHE A 558 7.70 -26.33 -7.02
C PHE A 558 6.38 -27.10 -6.93
N GLU A 559 5.77 -27.18 -5.74
CA GLU A 559 4.48 -27.85 -5.54
C GLU A 559 3.36 -27.16 -6.34
N HIS A 560 3.34 -25.84 -6.36
CA HIS A 560 2.34 -25.11 -7.13
C HIS A 560 2.47 -25.41 -8.63
N GLU A 561 3.67 -25.41 -9.19
CA GLU A 561 3.93 -25.73 -10.60
C GLU A 561 3.56 -27.18 -10.92
N ALA A 562 3.90 -28.12 -10.04
CA ALA A 562 3.57 -29.53 -10.19
C ALA A 562 2.05 -29.78 -10.28
N TYR A 563 1.27 -29.08 -9.45
CA TYR A 563 -0.19 -29.23 -9.36
C TYR A 563 -0.99 -28.22 -10.19
N THR A 564 -0.36 -27.42 -11.03
CA THR A 564 -1.01 -26.51 -12.00
C THR A 564 -0.46 -26.77 -13.40
N LYS A 565 0.56 -26.07 -13.83
CA LYS A 565 1.12 -26.09 -15.18
C LYS A 565 1.51 -27.51 -15.66
N ASN A 566 2.20 -28.27 -14.80
CA ASN A 566 2.63 -29.63 -15.15
C ASN A 566 1.44 -30.59 -15.19
N TYR A 567 0.44 -30.39 -14.33
CA TYR A 567 -0.77 -31.18 -14.35
C TYR A 567 -1.58 -30.90 -15.62
N ASP A 568 -1.86 -29.63 -15.93
CA ASP A 568 -2.63 -29.24 -17.11
C ASP A 568 -1.97 -29.77 -18.39
N ARG A 569 -0.65 -29.66 -18.51
CA ARG A 569 0.10 -30.21 -19.66
C ARG A 569 -0.08 -31.72 -19.80
N ARG A 570 -0.03 -32.49 -18.70
CA ARG A 570 -0.23 -33.94 -18.76
C ARG A 570 -1.66 -34.34 -19.17
N VAL A 571 -2.65 -33.56 -18.73
CA VAL A 571 -4.04 -33.72 -19.17
C VAL A 571 -4.18 -33.45 -20.66
N GLU A 572 -3.55 -32.41 -21.19
CA GLU A 572 -3.56 -32.10 -22.62
C GLU A 572 -2.87 -33.21 -23.44
N GLU A 573 -1.70 -33.69 -22.99
CA GLU A 573 -0.98 -34.81 -23.62
C GLU A 573 -1.82 -36.11 -23.63
N TYR A 574 -2.52 -36.43 -22.53
CA TYR A 574 -3.40 -37.59 -22.42
C TYR A 574 -4.60 -37.48 -23.38
N ILE A 575 -5.23 -36.33 -23.45
CA ILE A 575 -6.34 -36.08 -24.38
C ILE A 575 -5.84 -36.19 -25.85
N ALA A 576 -4.67 -35.65 -26.15
CA ALA A 576 -4.07 -35.71 -27.48
C ALA A 576 -3.69 -37.14 -27.90
N ALA A 577 -3.34 -37.99 -26.95
CA ALA A 577 -3.06 -39.42 -27.19
C ALA A 577 -4.32 -40.26 -27.45
N GLY A 578 -5.52 -39.68 -27.31
CA GLY A 578 -6.80 -40.34 -27.59
C GLY A 578 -7.28 -41.29 -26.47
N GLU A 579 -6.69 -41.20 -25.31
CA GLU A 579 -7.08 -41.99 -24.13
C GLU A 579 -8.20 -41.24 -23.38
N ALA A 580 -9.45 -41.56 -23.67
CA ALA A 580 -10.60 -40.94 -23.00
C ALA A 580 -11.06 -41.80 -21.80
N GLY A 581 -10.95 -41.26 -20.57
CA GLY A 581 -11.72 -41.72 -19.44
C GLY A 581 -11.02 -42.26 -18.20
N GLY A 582 -9.71 -42.06 -18.00
CA GLY A 582 -9.00 -42.38 -16.76
C GLY A 582 -8.39 -41.10 -16.09
N ASP A 583 -8.09 -41.19 -14.81
CA ASP A 583 -7.23 -40.16 -14.16
C ASP A 583 -5.80 -40.36 -14.70
N PRO A 584 -5.17 -39.37 -15.36
CA PRO A 584 -3.80 -39.48 -15.87
C PRO A 584 -2.75 -39.73 -14.77
N PHE A 585 -3.16 -39.94 -13.53
CA PHE A 585 -2.32 -40.14 -12.34
C PHE A 585 -2.70 -41.38 -11.47
N GLU A 586 -3.62 -42.23 -11.92
CA GLU A 586 -3.81 -43.55 -11.29
C GLU A 586 -2.65 -44.48 -11.74
N GLU A 587 -1.50 -44.37 -11.09
CA GLU A 587 -0.50 -45.42 -10.92
C GLU A 587 -0.19 -45.64 -9.46
#